data_aa12f6e012e6e7e4cf92e7eb5ecae679
#
_entry.id   aa12f6e012e6e7e4cf92e7eb5ecae679
#
_cell.length_a   1.000
_cell.length_b   1.000
_cell.length_c   1.000
_cell.angle_alpha   90.00
_cell.angle_beta   90.00
_cell.angle_gamma   90.00
#
_symmetry.space_group_name_H-M   'P 1'
#
loop_
_entity.id
_entity.type
_entity.pdbx_description
1 polymer ?
#
loop_
_entity_poly.entity_id
_entity_poly.type
_entity_poly.pdbx_seq_one_letter_code
_entity_poly.pdbx_strand_id
1 'polypeptide(L)'
;MLIEQAMVQDHSIRIYRYEAPEGFEGWTPQMREDEIRTWCEENLLPELARLDPENTHSFGEDFARRGDLTVFTPLQISPTLRKREAFRVELRNLTYEAQRDIMFFICDRLPRVVGMAFDATGNGGYLAEQAALRYGPAVVEQVSLNLAWYAEWMPKLKGEFEAFNIELSRHQSTLDDLLSIKVENGIPVIDKGRKADLESAGGKAKRHGDSAVSLVMAVRASYMAGRKQPIECQSAGRRASAQQDLAGTRNTTNRGWGTVAGRTDLGGY
;
A
#
# COMPACT_ATOMS: atom_id res chain seq x y z
N MET A 1 14.43 24.00 10.57
CA MET A 1 13.96 22.90 11.48
C MET A 1 14.30 21.53 10.85
N LEU A 2 14.40 20.45 11.67
CA LEU A 2 14.73 19.10 11.15
C LEU A 2 13.79 18.63 10.02
N ILE A 3 12.49 18.92 10.13
CA ILE A 3 11.51 18.58 9.10
C ILE A 3 11.83 19.26 7.77
N GLU A 4 12.15 20.54 7.76
CA GLU A 4 12.49 21.27 6.53
C GLU A 4 13.78 20.77 5.87
N GLN A 5 14.72 20.28 6.68
CA GLN A 5 15.95 19.65 6.19
C GLN A 5 15.71 18.30 5.51
N ALA A 6 14.64 17.60 5.89
CA ALA A 6 14.22 16.35 5.26
C ALA A 6 13.45 16.58 3.96
N MET A 7 12.97 17.80 3.69
CA MET A 7 12.24 18.12 2.47
C MET A 7 13.20 18.31 1.28
N VAL A 8 12.98 17.55 0.21
CA VAL A 8 13.77 17.68 -1.02
C VAL A 8 13.62 19.07 -1.64
N GLN A 9 14.70 19.61 -2.21
CA GLN A 9 14.70 20.98 -2.70
C GLN A 9 14.08 21.13 -4.11
N ASP A 10 14.07 20.07 -4.87
CA ASP A 10 13.76 20.06 -6.32
C ASP A 10 12.31 19.72 -6.66
N HIS A 11 11.43 19.59 -5.65
CA HIS A 11 10.05 19.17 -5.84
C HIS A 11 9.87 17.84 -6.63
N SER A 12 10.91 16.99 -6.61
CA SER A 12 10.91 15.72 -7.36
C SER A 12 9.95 14.67 -6.77
N ILE A 13 9.55 14.82 -5.50
CA ILE A 13 8.56 13.97 -4.85
C ILE A 13 7.18 14.60 -5.02
N ARG A 14 6.31 13.94 -5.77
CA ARG A 14 4.98 14.44 -6.13
C ARG A 14 3.90 13.98 -5.15
N ILE A 15 2.84 14.81 -5.01
CA ILE A 15 1.63 14.48 -4.29
C ILE A 15 0.48 14.41 -5.30
N TYR A 16 -0.14 13.25 -5.42
CA TYR A 16 -1.28 12.99 -6.30
C TYR A 16 -2.56 13.07 -5.48
N ARG A 17 -3.49 13.87 -5.93
CA ARG A 17 -4.77 14.07 -5.27
C ARG A 17 -5.90 13.60 -6.15
N TYR A 18 -6.81 12.84 -5.55
CA TYR A 18 -8.05 12.46 -6.21
C TYR A 18 -9.22 12.71 -5.26
N GLU A 19 -10.14 13.49 -5.71
CA GLU A 19 -11.43 13.70 -5.06
C GLU A 19 -12.54 13.13 -5.95
N ALA A 20 -13.41 12.31 -5.36
CA ALA A 20 -14.49 11.70 -6.12
C ALA A 20 -15.39 12.77 -6.75
N PRO A 21 -15.74 12.66 -8.04
CA PRO A 21 -16.69 13.55 -8.70
C PRO A 21 -18.05 13.53 -8.00
N GLU A 22 -18.81 14.61 -8.17
CA GLU A 22 -20.18 14.67 -7.67
C GLU A 22 -21.02 13.52 -8.24
N GLY A 23 -21.74 12.82 -7.37
CA GLY A 23 -22.55 11.66 -7.76
C GLY A 23 -21.77 10.35 -7.94
N PHE A 24 -20.46 10.31 -7.73
CA PHE A 24 -19.61 9.12 -7.90
C PHE A 24 -20.16 7.87 -7.18
N GLU A 25 -20.73 8.02 -6.00
CA GLU A 25 -21.31 6.89 -5.25
C GLU A 25 -22.52 6.27 -5.98
N GLY A 26 -23.23 7.04 -6.79
CA GLY A 26 -24.36 6.59 -7.61
C GLY A 26 -23.97 5.94 -8.94
N TRP A 27 -22.69 5.98 -9.32
CA TRP A 27 -22.22 5.33 -10.53
C TRP A 27 -22.27 3.79 -10.41
N THR A 28 -22.35 3.11 -11.55
CA THR A 28 -22.24 1.65 -11.53
C THR A 28 -20.85 1.22 -11.05
N PRO A 29 -20.71 0.01 -10.48
CA PRO A 29 -19.38 -0.50 -10.09
C PRO A 29 -18.37 -0.44 -11.21
N GLN A 30 -18.76 -0.81 -12.44
CA GLN A 30 -17.90 -0.79 -13.61
C GLN A 30 -17.42 0.62 -13.97
N MET A 31 -18.32 1.62 -13.94
CA MET A 31 -17.94 3.01 -14.23
C MET A 31 -16.94 3.54 -13.21
N ARG A 32 -17.12 3.21 -11.91
CA ARG A 32 -16.17 3.60 -10.87
C ARG A 32 -14.80 2.93 -11.06
N GLU A 33 -14.80 1.65 -11.37
CA GLU A 33 -13.56 0.88 -11.62
C GLU A 33 -12.80 1.44 -12.84
N ASP A 34 -13.49 1.73 -13.92
CA ASP A 34 -12.87 2.27 -15.14
C ASP A 34 -12.28 3.65 -14.90
N GLU A 35 -12.98 4.53 -14.18
CA GLU A 35 -12.51 5.86 -13.81
C GLU A 35 -11.25 5.78 -12.94
N ILE A 36 -11.28 4.98 -11.87
CA ILE A 36 -10.15 4.79 -10.95
C ILE A 36 -8.95 4.20 -11.69
N ARG A 37 -9.18 3.21 -12.56
CA ARG A 37 -8.11 2.62 -13.36
C ARG A 37 -7.46 3.65 -14.28
N THR A 38 -8.27 4.43 -15.00
CA THR A 38 -7.76 5.48 -15.90
C THR A 38 -6.93 6.50 -15.14
N TRP A 39 -7.44 6.99 -14.01
CA TRP A 39 -6.69 7.93 -13.18
C TRP A 39 -5.36 7.35 -12.67
N CYS A 40 -5.36 6.10 -12.24
CA CYS A 40 -4.13 5.41 -11.79
C CYS A 40 -3.12 5.24 -12.94
N GLU A 41 -3.58 4.88 -14.13
CA GLU A 41 -2.71 4.71 -15.31
C GLU A 41 -2.09 6.03 -15.76
N GLU A 42 -2.85 7.11 -15.72
CA GLU A 42 -2.37 8.45 -16.12
C GLU A 42 -1.43 9.08 -15.10
N ASN A 43 -1.69 8.90 -13.81
CA ASN A 43 -1.00 9.64 -12.75
C ASN A 43 0.04 8.80 -12.00
N LEU A 44 -0.29 7.54 -11.65
CA LEU A 44 0.56 6.73 -10.77
C LEU A 44 1.50 5.79 -11.53
N LEU A 45 1.07 5.27 -12.68
CA LEU A 45 1.90 4.35 -13.45
C LEU A 45 3.26 4.94 -13.87
N PRO A 46 3.35 6.22 -14.32
CA PRO A 46 4.64 6.83 -14.63
C PRO A 46 5.58 6.95 -13.43
N GLU A 47 5.05 7.18 -12.22
CA GLU A 47 5.86 7.25 -11.00
C GLU A 47 6.33 5.86 -10.57
N LEU A 48 5.43 4.87 -10.60
CA LEU A 48 5.78 3.49 -10.29
C LEU A 48 6.83 2.92 -11.24
N ALA A 49 6.78 3.31 -12.52
CA ALA A 49 7.78 2.90 -13.52
C ALA A 49 9.17 3.54 -13.32
N ARG A 50 9.27 4.61 -12.53
CA ARG A 50 10.55 5.29 -12.21
C ARG A 50 11.21 4.74 -10.95
N LEU A 51 10.53 3.88 -10.19
CA LEU A 51 11.09 3.32 -8.97
C LEU A 51 12.29 2.44 -9.30
N ASP A 52 13.36 2.61 -8.53
CA ASP A 52 14.55 1.80 -8.67
C ASP A 52 14.28 0.36 -8.14
N PRO A 53 14.36 -0.66 -9.01
CA PRO A 53 14.08 -2.05 -8.61
C PRO A 53 15.13 -2.63 -7.65
N GLU A 54 16.31 -2.02 -7.52
CA GLU A 54 17.34 -2.45 -6.56
C GLU A 54 17.02 -2.01 -5.14
N ASN A 55 16.21 -0.98 -4.96
CA ASN A 55 15.75 -0.53 -3.66
C ASN A 55 14.62 -1.41 -3.13
N THR A 56 14.52 -1.50 -1.81
CA THR A 56 13.35 -2.09 -1.16
C THR A 56 12.30 -1.02 -0.91
N HIS A 57 11.03 -1.45 -0.74
CA HIS A 57 9.92 -0.52 -0.55
C HIS A 57 9.10 -0.90 0.68
N SER A 58 8.59 0.11 1.37
CA SER A 58 7.56 -0.04 2.39
C SER A 58 6.36 0.83 2.05
N PHE A 59 5.22 0.51 2.64
CA PHE A 59 3.97 1.20 2.38
C PHE A 59 3.26 1.52 3.68
N GLY A 60 2.78 2.75 3.82
CA GLY A 60 1.98 3.21 4.95
C GLY A 60 0.67 3.82 4.49
N GLU A 61 -0.37 3.56 5.26
CA GLU A 61 -1.71 4.07 4.98
C GLU A 61 -2.32 4.67 6.24
N ASP A 62 -3.02 5.79 6.05
CA ASP A 62 -3.94 6.40 7.00
C ASP A 62 -5.32 6.51 6.34
N PHE A 63 -6.34 5.94 6.98
CA PHE A 63 -7.65 5.75 6.37
C PHE A 63 -8.66 6.83 6.75
N ALA A 64 -9.37 7.34 5.75
CA ALA A 64 -10.61 8.08 5.97
C ALA A 64 -11.68 7.74 4.93
N ARG A 65 -12.95 7.81 5.33
CA ARG A 65 -14.09 7.55 4.42
C ARG A 65 -14.73 8.83 3.90
N ARG A 66 -14.95 9.80 4.76
CA ARG A 66 -15.61 11.09 4.43
C ARG A 66 -15.00 12.22 5.24
N GLY A 67 -14.81 13.34 4.58
CA GLY A 67 -14.42 14.60 5.20
C GLY A 67 -12.93 14.74 5.51
N ASP A 68 -12.24 13.67 5.81
CA ASP A 68 -10.80 13.60 6.04
C ASP A 68 -10.09 12.93 4.85
N LEU A 69 -8.77 12.92 4.82
CA LEU A 69 -7.99 12.32 3.74
C LEU A 69 -7.66 10.87 4.05
N THR A 70 -7.81 9.97 3.07
CA THR A 70 -7.01 8.76 3.05
C THR A 70 -5.68 9.07 2.39
N VAL A 71 -4.59 8.67 3.04
CA VAL A 71 -3.25 8.96 2.56
C VAL A 71 -2.46 7.66 2.40
N PHE A 72 -1.87 7.48 1.22
CA PHE A 72 -0.95 6.40 0.90
C PHE A 72 0.47 6.95 0.73
N THR A 73 1.40 6.42 1.49
CA THR A 73 2.81 6.83 1.48
C THR A 73 3.72 5.63 1.19
N PRO A 74 4.07 5.35 -0.06
CA PRO A 74 5.15 4.43 -0.38
C PRO A 74 6.51 5.09 -0.10
N LEU A 75 7.39 4.38 0.63
CA LEU A 75 8.79 4.77 0.82
C LEU A 75 9.70 3.84 0.02
N GLN A 76 10.66 4.43 -0.67
CA GLN A 76 11.79 3.75 -1.27
C GLN A 76 12.96 3.74 -0.27
N ILE A 77 13.59 2.60 -0.06
CA ILE A 77 14.64 2.38 0.93
C ILE A 77 15.89 1.91 0.19
N SER A 78 16.93 2.73 0.22
CA SER A 78 18.21 2.41 -0.40
C SER A 78 18.96 1.29 0.33
N PRO A 79 19.99 0.68 -0.27
CA PRO A 79 20.85 -0.28 0.42
C PRO A 79 21.55 0.28 1.66
N THR A 80 21.69 1.62 1.76
CA THR A 80 22.24 2.32 2.94
C THR A 80 21.15 2.65 3.97
N LEU A 81 19.95 2.11 3.81
CA LEU A 81 18.77 2.30 4.66
C LEU A 81 18.21 3.73 4.68
N ARG A 82 18.66 4.61 3.79
CA ARG A 82 18.01 5.92 3.59
C ARG A 82 16.64 5.71 3.00
N LYS A 83 15.68 6.37 3.59
CA LYS A 83 14.27 6.35 3.17
C LYS A 83 13.95 7.58 2.34
N ARG A 84 13.21 7.41 1.28
CA ARG A 84 12.70 8.51 0.46
C ARG A 84 11.23 8.25 0.18
N GLU A 85 10.40 9.24 0.43
CA GLU A 85 9.02 9.21 -0.05
C GLU A 85 9.05 9.09 -1.58
N ALA A 86 8.49 8.01 -2.12
CA ALA A 86 8.49 7.79 -3.57
C ALA A 86 7.56 8.78 -4.26
N PHE A 87 6.37 8.87 -3.75
CA PHE A 87 5.30 9.83 -4.03
C PHE A 87 4.27 9.73 -2.91
N ARG A 88 3.25 10.57 -2.92
CA ARG A 88 2.11 10.48 -2.00
C ARG A 88 0.81 10.48 -2.77
N VAL A 89 -0.18 9.73 -2.29
CA VAL A 89 -1.55 9.78 -2.80
C VAL A 89 -2.48 10.24 -1.69
N GLU A 90 -3.25 11.27 -1.95
CA GLU A 90 -4.25 11.84 -1.04
C GLU A 90 -5.63 11.68 -1.69
N LEU A 91 -6.50 10.92 -1.04
CA LEU A 91 -7.83 10.57 -1.55
C LEU A 91 -8.92 11.19 -0.69
N ARG A 92 -10.00 11.66 -1.33
CA ARG A 92 -11.11 12.27 -0.63
C ARG A 92 -12.44 11.77 -1.16
N ASN A 93 -13.36 11.46 -0.25
CA ASN A 93 -14.76 11.12 -0.56
C ASN A 93 -14.94 9.87 -1.46
N LEU A 94 -13.98 8.94 -1.46
CA LEU A 94 -14.06 7.71 -2.23
C LEU A 94 -14.78 6.59 -1.48
N THR A 95 -15.37 5.66 -2.24
CA THR A 95 -15.87 4.40 -1.69
C THR A 95 -14.72 3.51 -1.21
N TYR A 96 -15.01 2.54 -0.35
CA TYR A 96 -13.99 1.58 0.13
C TYR A 96 -13.35 0.81 -1.02
N GLU A 97 -14.17 0.40 -2.00
CA GLU A 97 -13.71 -0.35 -3.17
C GLU A 97 -12.77 0.48 -4.04
N ALA A 98 -13.10 1.75 -4.29
CA ALA A 98 -12.26 2.65 -5.07
C ALA A 98 -10.90 2.89 -4.39
N GLN A 99 -10.90 3.09 -3.07
CA GLN A 99 -9.66 3.22 -2.29
C GLN A 99 -8.82 1.93 -2.33
N ARG A 100 -9.47 0.76 -2.18
CA ARG A 100 -8.83 -0.55 -2.30
C ARG A 100 -8.19 -0.74 -3.68
N ASP A 101 -8.87 -0.35 -4.74
CA ASP A 101 -8.38 -0.56 -6.11
C ASP A 101 -7.16 0.33 -6.39
N ILE A 102 -7.13 1.58 -5.89
CA ILE A 102 -5.94 2.44 -5.93
C ILE A 102 -4.81 1.83 -5.11
N MET A 103 -5.10 1.39 -3.89
CA MET A 103 -4.12 0.73 -3.01
C MET A 103 -3.49 -0.48 -3.70
N PHE A 104 -4.30 -1.36 -4.29
CA PHE A 104 -3.81 -2.53 -5.01
C PHE A 104 -3.01 -2.15 -6.25
N PHE A 105 -3.46 -1.12 -6.99
CA PHE A 105 -2.71 -0.62 -8.15
C PHE A 105 -1.29 -0.21 -7.77
N ILE A 106 -1.12 0.46 -6.64
CA ILE A 106 0.19 0.86 -6.10
C ILE A 106 0.96 -0.37 -5.63
N CYS A 107 0.41 -1.10 -4.66
CA CYS A 107 1.13 -2.18 -3.94
C CYS A 107 1.55 -3.33 -4.85
N ASP A 108 0.75 -3.66 -5.89
CA ASP A 108 1.09 -4.70 -6.88
C ASP A 108 2.29 -4.33 -7.76
N ARG A 109 2.66 -3.04 -7.79
CA ARG A 109 3.72 -2.50 -8.66
C ARG A 109 4.94 -1.99 -7.92
N LEU A 110 4.89 -1.97 -6.57
CA LEU A 110 6.07 -1.63 -5.77
C LEU A 110 7.11 -2.74 -5.87
N PRO A 111 8.35 -2.44 -6.29
CA PRO A 111 9.43 -3.44 -6.30
C PRO A 111 9.81 -3.83 -4.87
N ARG A 112 10.18 -5.08 -4.66
CA ARG A 112 10.83 -5.59 -3.43
C ARG A 112 10.23 -5.06 -2.12
N VAL A 113 8.92 -5.26 -1.94
CA VAL A 113 8.21 -4.80 -0.72
C VAL A 113 8.70 -5.55 0.51
N VAL A 114 9.12 -4.82 1.55
CA VAL A 114 9.57 -5.38 2.83
C VAL A 114 8.50 -5.37 3.91
N GLY A 115 7.49 -4.52 3.77
CA GLY A 115 6.37 -4.42 4.71
C GLY A 115 5.37 -3.36 4.28
N MET A 116 4.16 -3.52 4.78
CA MET A 116 3.03 -2.62 4.61
C MET A 116 2.33 -2.46 5.96
N ALA A 117 2.00 -1.24 6.37
CA ALA A 117 1.27 -0.97 7.60
C ALA A 117 0.02 -0.14 7.29
N PHE A 118 -1.11 -0.61 7.79
CA PHE A 118 -2.43 -0.04 7.54
C PHE A 118 -3.11 0.32 8.84
N ASP A 119 -3.78 1.47 8.87
CA ASP A 119 -4.68 1.80 9.99
C ASP A 119 -5.87 0.83 10.00
N ALA A 120 -5.95 0.01 11.05
CA ALA A 120 -7.06 -0.90 11.29
C ALA A 120 -8.03 -0.36 12.35
N THR A 121 -7.94 0.93 12.71
CA THR A 121 -8.82 1.56 13.68
C THR A 121 -10.19 1.82 13.06
N GLY A 122 -11.23 1.28 13.66
CA GLY A 122 -12.61 1.49 13.18
C GLY A 122 -12.81 1.04 11.73
N ASN A 123 -13.20 1.97 10.86
CA ASN A 123 -13.50 1.68 9.46
C ASN A 123 -12.25 1.40 8.59
N GLY A 124 -11.06 1.75 9.06
CA GLY A 124 -9.79 1.45 8.38
C GLY A 124 -9.52 -0.04 8.27
N GLY A 125 -10.11 -0.84 9.16
CA GLY A 125 -9.99 -2.30 9.16
C GLY A 125 -10.31 -2.97 7.81
N TYR A 126 -11.15 -2.35 6.97
CA TYR A 126 -11.48 -2.92 5.66
C TYR A 126 -10.26 -2.97 4.73
N LEU A 127 -9.54 -1.86 4.54
CA LEU A 127 -8.35 -1.84 3.66
C LEU A 127 -7.23 -2.70 4.23
N ALA A 128 -7.02 -2.65 5.54
CA ALA A 128 -6.06 -3.47 6.24
C ALA A 128 -6.33 -4.98 6.05
N GLU A 129 -7.60 -5.43 6.16
CA GLU A 129 -8.01 -6.80 5.91
C GLU A 129 -7.81 -7.21 4.45
N GLN A 130 -8.24 -6.37 3.50
CA GLN A 130 -8.08 -6.64 2.07
C GLN A 130 -6.60 -6.77 1.68
N ALA A 131 -5.73 -5.93 2.23
CA ALA A 131 -4.29 -6.03 2.05
C ALA A 131 -3.72 -7.32 2.65
N ALA A 132 -4.13 -7.69 3.88
CA ALA A 132 -3.67 -8.91 4.54
C ALA A 132 -4.11 -10.18 3.80
N LEU A 133 -5.34 -10.19 3.24
CA LEU A 133 -5.84 -11.30 2.43
C LEU A 133 -5.06 -11.46 1.11
N ARG A 134 -4.65 -10.32 0.49
CA ARG A 134 -3.95 -10.34 -0.79
C ARG A 134 -2.46 -10.63 -0.67
N TYR A 135 -1.77 -9.96 0.26
CA TYR A 135 -0.31 -9.99 0.40
C TYR A 135 0.18 -10.89 1.54
N GLY A 136 -0.72 -11.30 2.42
CA GLY A 136 -0.44 -12.15 3.55
C GLY A 136 -0.01 -11.38 4.82
N PRO A 137 -0.32 -11.96 6.01
CA PRO A 137 -0.07 -11.30 7.31
C PRO A 137 1.42 -11.20 7.65
N ALA A 138 2.27 -11.81 6.86
CA ALA A 138 3.72 -11.73 7.03
C ALA A 138 4.31 -10.40 6.55
N VAL A 139 3.65 -9.75 5.60
CA VAL A 139 4.06 -8.50 4.96
C VAL A 139 3.16 -7.35 5.37
N VAL A 140 1.91 -7.65 5.74
CA VAL A 140 0.91 -6.66 6.14
C VAL A 140 0.75 -6.64 7.65
N GLU A 141 0.89 -5.47 8.24
CA GLU A 141 0.56 -5.19 9.63
C GLU A 141 -0.72 -4.35 9.69
N GLN A 142 -1.71 -4.88 10.39
CA GLN A 142 -2.95 -4.17 10.71
C GLN A 142 -2.75 -3.47 12.05
N VAL A 143 -2.63 -2.15 12.02
CA VAL A 143 -2.27 -1.33 13.17
C VAL A 143 -3.51 -0.76 13.85
N SER A 144 -3.64 -0.98 15.16
CA SER A 144 -4.59 -0.25 15.99
C SER A 144 -3.90 0.98 16.57
N LEU A 145 -4.21 2.16 16.05
CA LEU A 145 -3.64 3.43 16.51
C LEU A 145 -4.08 3.75 17.94
N ASN A 146 -3.14 3.67 18.86
CA ASN A 146 -3.35 4.00 20.27
C ASN A 146 -2.13 4.67 20.87
N LEU A 147 -2.23 5.18 22.11
CA LEU A 147 -1.14 5.89 22.76
C LEU A 147 0.15 5.06 22.90
N ALA A 148 0.04 3.75 23.14
CA ALA A 148 1.21 2.88 23.23
C ALA A 148 1.93 2.75 21.89
N TRP A 149 1.16 2.65 20.79
CA TRP A 149 1.72 2.62 19.44
C TRP A 149 2.42 3.95 19.10
N TYR A 150 1.80 5.09 19.40
CA TYR A 150 2.42 6.40 19.18
C TYR A 150 3.67 6.58 20.03
N ALA A 151 3.64 6.16 21.29
CA ALA A 151 4.82 6.22 22.19
C ALA A 151 6.00 5.40 21.65
N GLU A 152 5.74 4.32 20.95
CA GLU A 152 6.78 3.48 20.34
C GLU A 152 7.29 4.05 19.01
N TRP A 153 6.39 4.47 18.10
CA TRP A 153 6.76 4.73 16.69
C TRP A 153 7.05 6.19 16.37
N MET A 154 6.44 7.15 17.05
CA MET A 154 6.75 8.56 16.83
C MET A 154 8.20 8.94 17.18
N PRO A 155 8.81 8.43 18.29
CA PRO A 155 10.23 8.66 18.54
C PRO A 155 11.14 8.04 17.46
N LYS A 156 10.76 6.91 16.85
CA LYS A 156 11.51 6.30 15.75
C LYS A 156 11.44 7.17 14.49
N LEU A 157 10.27 7.70 14.14
CA LEU A 157 10.14 8.67 13.06
C LEU A 157 11.00 9.91 13.33
N LYS A 158 10.98 10.45 14.56
CA LYS A 158 11.84 11.57 14.95
C LYS A 158 13.33 11.22 14.77
N GLY A 159 13.74 10.02 15.14
CA GLY A 159 15.11 9.52 14.95
C GLY A 159 15.53 9.50 13.49
N GLU A 160 14.63 9.17 12.54
CA GLU A 160 14.93 9.24 11.10
C GLU A 160 15.21 10.69 10.65
N PHE A 161 14.49 11.66 11.19
CA PHE A 161 14.76 13.09 10.93
C PHE A 161 16.09 13.53 11.53
N GLU A 162 16.38 13.16 12.77
CA GLU A 162 17.63 13.53 13.48
C GLU A 162 18.86 12.91 12.81
N ALA A 163 18.72 11.71 12.25
CA ALA A 163 19.76 11.02 11.50
C ALA A 163 19.90 11.48 10.04
N PHE A 164 19.06 12.42 9.57
CA PHE A 164 18.97 12.81 8.16
C PHE A 164 18.76 11.62 7.21
N ASN A 165 18.00 10.64 7.68
CA ASN A 165 17.81 9.34 7.03
C ASN A 165 16.47 9.23 6.30
N ILE A 166 15.74 10.33 6.17
CA ILE A 166 14.46 10.41 5.48
C ILE A 166 14.37 11.64 4.58
N GLU A 167 13.84 11.46 3.39
CA GLU A 167 13.56 12.52 2.40
C GLU A 167 12.08 12.56 2.09
N LEU A 168 11.48 13.74 2.14
CA LEU A 168 10.05 13.97 1.98
C LEU A 168 9.75 15.01 0.91
N SER A 169 8.50 15.01 0.44
CA SER A 169 7.98 16.02 -0.49
C SER A 169 8.08 17.43 0.10
N ARG A 170 8.59 18.37 -0.73
CA ARG A 170 8.65 19.79 -0.39
C ARG A 170 7.29 20.44 -0.66
N HIS A 171 6.39 20.29 0.27
CA HIS A 171 5.04 20.80 0.17
C HIS A 171 4.54 21.37 1.50
N GLN A 172 3.76 22.47 1.47
CA GLN A 172 3.28 23.11 2.70
C GLN A 172 2.40 22.17 3.52
N SER A 173 1.55 21.38 2.87
CA SER A 173 0.71 20.39 3.56
C SER A 173 1.52 19.32 4.30
N THR A 174 2.69 18.91 3.77
CA THR A 174 3.59 17.99 4.46
C THR A 174 4.14 18.60 5.74
N LEU A 175 4.55 19.87 5.66
CA LEU A 175 5.05 20.62 6.82
C LEU A 175 3.95 20.79 7.89
N ASP A 176 2.76 21.19 7.46
CA ASP A 176 1.62 21.45 8.35
C ASP A 176 1.17 20.17 9.08
N ASP A 177 1.12 19.02 8.38
CA ASP A 177 0.76 17.74 8.98
C ASP A 177 1.82 17.27 9.99
N LEU A 178 3.12 17.40 9.67
CA LEU A 178 4.19 17.03 10.60
C LEU A 178 4.28 17.98 11.80
N LEU A 179 3.94 19.27 11.63
CA LEU A 179 3.84 20.23 12.72
C LEU A 179 2.58 20.04 13.59
N SER A 180 1.62 19.23 13.15
CA SER A 180 0.47 18.84 13.96
C SER A 180 0.81 17.83 15.05
N ILE A 181 2.00 17.23 15.02
CA ILE A 181 2.48 16.33 16.06
C ILE A 181 2.75 17.14 17.34
N LYS A 182 2.01 16.84 18.39
CA LYS A 182 2.15 17.45 19.72
C LYS A 182 2.56 16.42 20.75
N VAL A 183 3.14 16.90 21.84
CA VAL A 183 3.46 16.03 22.97
C VAL A 183 2.38 16.17 24.04
N GLU A 184 1.63 15.10 24.28
CA GLU A 184 0.62 14.98 25.33
C GLU A 184 1.11 13.98 26.40
N ASN A 185 1.27 14.43 27.63
CA ASN A 185 1.77 13.60 28.73
C ASN A 185 3.10 12.87 28.40
N GLY A 186 3.99 13.54 27.67
CA GLY A 186 5.28 12.98 27.26
C GLY A 186 5.24 12.06 26.04
N ILE A 187 4.07 11.83 25.44
CA ILE A 187 3.87 10.99 24.25
C ILE A 187 3.57 11.89 23.04
N PRO A 188 4.34 11.78 21.95
CA PRO A 188 4.01 12.46 20.71
C PRO A 188 2.75 11.83 20.09
N VAL A 189 1.75 12.66 19.82
CA VAL A 189 0.47 12.26 19.20
C VAL A 189 0.10 13.25 18.11
N ILE A 190 -0.80 12.86 17.23
CA ILE A 190 -1.38 13.80 16.25
C ILE A 190 -2.44 14.64 16.93
N ASP A 191 -2.35 15.97 16.76
CA ASP A 191 -3.37 16.90 17.24
C ASP A 191 -4.69 16.64 16.50
N LYS A 192 -5.74 16.32 17.22
CA LYS A 192 -7.08 16.13 16.69
C LYS A 192 -7.76 17.43 16.25
N GLY A 193 -7.07 18.57 16.41
CA GLY A 193 -7.53 19.86 15.91
C GLY A 193 -7.48 19.93 14.39
N ARG A 194 -8.64 20.20 13.77
CA ARG A 194 -8.76 20.28 12.30
C ARG A 194 -8.19 21.57 11.76
N LYS A 195 -7.21 21.51 10.88
CA LYS A 195 -6.72 22.65 10.08
C LYS A 195 -7.45 22.68 8.73
N ALA A 196 -7.69 23.90 8.21
CA ALA A 196 -8.27 24.05 6.88
C ALA A 196 -7.28 23.52 5.82
N ASP A 197 -7.76 22.67 4.91
CA ASP A 197 -7.02 22.27 3.74
C ASP A 197 -7.22 23.33 2.64
N LEU A 198 -6.25 24.22 2.51
CA LEU A 198 -6.30 25.31 1.54
C LEU A 198 -6.21 24.84 0.08
N GLU A 199 -5.83 23.58 -0.12
CA GLU A 199 -5.63 22.99 -1.45
C GLU A 199 -6.81 22.16 -1.91
N SER A 200 -7.81 21.95 -1.04
CA SER A 200 -9.06 21.31 -1.45
C SER A 200 -9.90 22.21 -2.35
N ALA A 201 -10.64 21.60 -3.26
CA ALA A 201 -11.60 22.32 -4.10
C ALA A 201 -12.57 23.16 -3.23
N GLY A 202 -12.36 24.48 -3.22
CA GLY A 202 -13.18 25.43 -2.45
C GLY A 202 -12.72 25.70 -1.01
N GLY A 203 -11.58 25.24 -0.55
CA GLY A 203 -10.96 25.60 0.75
C GLY A 203 -11.75 25.18 2.00
N LYS A 204 -12.75 24.29 1.87
CA LYS A 204 -13.67 23.88 2.94
C LYS A 204 -13.26 22.58 3.64
N ALA A 205 -12.37 21.79 3.05
CA ALA A 205 -11.93 20.53 3.60
C ALA A 205 -10.93 20.75 4.75
N LYS A 206 -10.75 19.75 5.58
CA LYS A 206 -9.89 19.79 6.78
C LYS A 206 -8.84 18.69 6.72
N ARG A 207 -7.68 18.96 7.30
CA ARG A 207 -6.56 18.01 7.48
C ARG A 207 -6.34 17.81 8.97
N HIS A 208 -5.90 16.60 9.34
CA HIS A 208 -5.64 16.23 10.73
C HIS A 208 -4.23 15.69 10.97
N GLY A 209 -3.29 15.96 10.10
CA GLY A 209 -1.99 15.32 10.14
C GLY A 209 -1.97 13.94 9.47
N ASP A 210 -2.93 13.70 8.54
CA ASP A 210 -3.14 12.42 7.86
C ASP A 210 -1.85 11.92 7.18
N SER A 211 -1.08 12.83 6.54
CA SER A 211 0.20 12.43 5.94
C SER A 211 1.29 12.12 6.95
N ALA A 212 1.24 12.66 8.17
CA ALA A 212 2.16 12.30 9.24
C ALA A 212 1.86 10.89 9.77
N VAL A 213 0.57 10.51 9.88
CA VAL A 213 0.17 9.16 10.27
C VAL A 213 0.60 8.15 9.22
N SER A 214 0.26 8.36 7.95
CA SER A 214 0.66 7.44 6.88
C SER A 214 2.19 7.32 6.75
N LEU A 215 2.94 8.40 7.00
CA LEU A 215 4.40 8.38 7.01
C LEU A 215 4.95 7.52 8.16
N VAL A 216 4.46 7.69 9.38
CA VAL A 216 4.94 6.86 10.50
C VAL A 216 4.58 5.40 10.31
N MET A 217 3.43 5.10 9.66
CA MET A 217 3.08 3.74 9.21
C MET A 217 4.08 3.19 8.21
N ALA A 218 4.45 3.98 7.19
CA ALA A 218 5.44 3.57 6.19
C ALA A 218 6.83 3.34 6.81
N VAL A 219 7.23 4.19 7.77
CA VAL A 219 8.46 3.99 8.57
C VAL A 219 8.33 2.70 9.39
N ARG A 220 7.21 2.46 10.07
CA ARG A 220 6.96 1.20 10.78
C ARG A 220 7.12 -0.01 9.86
N ALA A 221 6.50 0.04 8.69
CA ALA A 221 6.57 -1.02 7.70
C ALA A 221 8.02 -1.29 7.23
N SER A 222 8.87 -0.26 7.14
CA SER A 222 10.28 -0.41 6.76
C SER A 222 11.10 -1.25 7.75
N TYR A 223 10.69 -1.29 9.02
CA TYR A 223 11.33 -2.11 10.05
C TYR A 223 10.91 -3.59 10.02
N MET A 224 9.98 -3.97 9.14
CA MET A 224 9.60 -5.37 8.93
C MET A 224 10.65 -6.15 8.12
N ALA A 225 11.55 -5.46 7.41
CA ALA A 225 12.60 -6.04 6.58
C ALA A 225 13.49 -7.09 7.30
N GLY A 226 13.67 -6.97 8.61
CA GLY A 226 14.46 -7.91 9.41
C GLY A 226 13.76 -9.23 9.73
N ARG A 227 12.48 -9.38 9.40
CA ARG A 227 11.67 -10.55 9.78
C ARG A 227 11.53 -11.60 8.70
N LYS A 228 11.67 -11.25 7.39
CA LYS A 228 11.56 -12.18 6.25
C LYS A 228 12.30 -11.65 5.03
N GLN A 229 12.61 -12.54 4.08
CA GLN A 229 13.13 -12.15 2.78
C GLN A 229 12.12 -11.25 2.04
N PRO A 230 12.58 -10.25 1.26
CA PRO A 230 11.70 -9.44 0.42
C PRO A 230 10.85 -10.34 -0.47
N ILE A 231 9.54 -10.09 -0.52
CA ILE A 231 8.67 -10.77 -1.47
C ILE A 231 8.76 -9.98 -2.78
N GLU A 232 9.26 -10.63 -3.83
CA GLU A 232 9.11 -10.12 -5.18
C GLU A 232 7.63 -10.25 -5.56
N CYS A 233 6.94 -9.13 -5.68
CA CYS A 233 5.62 -9.09 -6.29
C CYS A 233 5.78 -9.36 -7.78
N GLN A 234 5.79 -10.64 -8.17
CA GLN A 234 5.69 -10.99 -9.58
C GLN A 234 4.29 -10.61 -10.04
N SER A 235 4.20 -9.63 -10.93
CA SER A 235 2.99 -9.42 -11.72
C SER A 235 2.62 -10.78 -12.31
N ALA A 236 1.38 -11.23 -12.12
CA ALA A 236 0.86 -12.44 -12.73
C ALA A 236 0.87 -12.26 -14.26
N GLY A 237 2.05 -12.47 -14.86
CA GLY A 237 2.23 -12.55 -16.29
C GLY A 237 1.31 -13.66 -16.81
N ARG A 238 0.55 -13.33 -17.84
CA ARG A 238 -0.30 -14.24 -18.61
C ARG A 238 0.35 -15.62 -18.64
N ARG A 239 -0.37 -16.64 -18.17
CA ARG A 239 -0.04 -18.03 -18.49
C ARG A 239 0.03 -18.14 -20.01
N ALA A 240 1.23 -18.28 -20.54
CA ALA A 240 1.40 -18.73 -21.91
C ALA A 240 0.70 -20.09 -22.00
N SER A 241 -0.31 -20.18 -22.85
CA SER A 241 -0.96 -21.44 -23.20
C SER A 241 0.11 -22.39 -23.74
N ALA A 242 0.41 -23.43 -22.97
CA ALA A 242 1.21 -24.52 -23.46
C ALA A 242 0.44 -25.18 -24.61
N GLN A 243 0.87 -24.89 -25.82
CA GLN A 243 0.50 -25.63 -27.02
C GLN A 243 1.16 -27.01 -26.88
N GLN A 244 0.33 -28.03 -26.68
CA GLN A 244 0.74 -29.43 -26.79
C GLN A 244 1.07 -29.73 -28.25
N ASP A 245 2.35 -29.84 -28.54
CA ASP A 245 2.80 -30.48 -29.78
C ASP A 245 2.64 -32.00 -29.63
N LEU A 246 1.59 -32.51 -30.29
CA LEU A 246 1.44 -33.92 -30.59
C LEU A 246 2.31 -34.21 -31.82
N ALA A 247 3.49 -34.75 -31.62
CA ALA A 247 4.23 -35.39 -32.68
C ALA A 247 4.67 -36.78 -32.17
N GLY A 248 4.18 -37.78 -32.88
CA GLY A 248 4.28 -39.18 -32.54
C GLY A 248 5.65 -39.79 -32.65
N THR A 249 5.80 -40.88 -31.96
CA THR A 249 6.59 -42.02 -32.48
C THR A 249 5.98 -43.32 -31.96
N ARG A 250 5.55 -44.12 -32.89
CA ARG A 250 5.23 -45.55 -32.69
C ARG A 250 6.53 -46.25 -32.34
N ASN A 251 6.52 -47.15 -31.37
CA ASN A 251 7.24 -48.41 -31.54
C ASN A 251 6.58 -49.55 -30.74
N THR A 252 6.37 -50.58 -31.48
CA THR A 252 5.81 -51.89 -31.15
C THR A 252 6.79 -52.73 -30.35
N THR A 253 6.33 -53.44 -29.32
CA THR A 253 6.65 -54.86 -29.13
C THR A 253 5.76 -55.52 -28.08
N ASN A 254 5.15 -56.47 -28.44
CA ASN A 254 4.40 -57.65 -28.15
C ASN A 254 4.88 -58.51 -26.97
N ARG A 255 3.91 -59.23 -26.40
CA ARG A 255 3.90 -60.44 -25.50
C ARG A 255 3.50 -60.07 -24.04
N GLY A 256 2.55 -60.73 -23.42
CA GLY A 256 1.72 -61.87 -23.73
C GLY A 256 1.21 -62.47 -22.42
N TRP A 257 -0.02 -62.96 -22.46
CA TRP A 257 -0.60 -63.97 -21.60
C TRP A 257 -0.82 -63.75 -20.09
N GLY A 258 -2.08 -63.99 -19.68
CA GLY A 258 -2.43 -64.38 -18.34
C GLY A 258 -3.87 -64.07 -17.95
N THR A 259 -4.81 -64.81 -18.49
CA THR A 259 -6.18 -65.02 -17.98
C THR A 259 -6.17 -65.68 -16.60
N VAL A 260 -7.00 -65.22 -15.65
CA VAL A 260 -7.79 -66.09 -14.76
C VAL A 260 -9.02 -65.33 -14.30
N ALA A 261 -10.14 -66.01 -14.44
CA ALA A 261 -11.49 -65.67 -14.08
C ALA A 261 -11.79 -65.95 -12.57
N GLY A 262 -12.93 -65.40 -12.11
CA GLY A 262 -13.59 -65.78 -10.86
C GLY A 262 -14.26 -64.61 -10.24
N ARG A 263 -15.46 -64.23 -10.53
CA ARG A 263 -16.79 -64.76 -10.15
C ARG A 263 -17.17 -64.57 -8.66
N THR A 264 -18.29 -63.93 -8.50
CA THR A 264 -19.42 -64.07 -7.54
C THR A 264 -19.21 -63.31 -6.19
N ASP A 265 -20.15 -62.72 -5.58
CA ASP A 265 -21.60 -62.51 -5.61
C ASP A 265 -21.97 -61.81 -4.29
N LEU A 266 -23.01 -60.97 -4.39
CA LEU A 266 -24.11 -60.81 -3.43
C LEU A 266 -23.91 -60.16 -2.03
N GLY A 267 -24.79 -59.21 -1.80
CA GLY A 267 -25.60 -59.01 -0.61
C GLY A 267 -25.14 -57.83 0.27
N GLY A 268 -25.86 -56.71 0.40
CA GLY A 268 -27.19 -56.56 0.94
C GLY A 268 -27.11 -56.16 2.40
N TYR A 269 -27.38 -54.91 2.64
CA TYR A 269 -28.25 -54.21 3.58
C TYR A 269 -27.89 -52.73 3.61
#